data_565d6ac8ad027436d9939d8fc0733df3
#
_entry.id   565d6ac8ad027436d9939d8fc0733df3
#
_cell.length_a   1.000
_cell.length_b   1.000
_cell.length_c   1.000
_cell.angle_alpha   90.00
_cell.angle_beta   90.00
_cell.angle_gamma   90.00
#
_symmetry.space_group_name_H-M   'P 1'
#
loop_
_entity.id
_entity.type
_entity.pdbx_description
1 polymer ?
#
loop_
_entity_poly.entity_id
_entity_poly.type
_entity_poly.pdbx_seq_one_letter_code
_entity_poly.pdbx_strand_id
1 'polypeptide(L)'
;NPGGVPNKPPFEMGVANFASVDMAQETKVSIGSASGMTAKKATIAAEHNDTENVEMDSVSAGGVSGTGGETKVKVASDAGVSVGHGSTITTAEETAIRAENVTEKAWRDSSSKKNVSSIGAALASGNGVVNETSITHVTTVDLDAVTIKANASDLTVEEKAAGKTLYDKNAIAIDAASHVISKDRSTLSTGAAVGAAHVKNTNSVAATTTAHVREGSRLLAGETEKAKEKDKTASYSGATQSPYSSVYKGGSIAVGTK
;
A
#
# COMPACT_ATOMS: atom_id res chain seq x y z
N ASN A 1 -23.63 -35.22 -64.36
CA ASN A 1 -22.71 -34.31 -63.70
C ASN A 1 -23.09 -34.15 -62.19
N PRO A 2 -22.43 -34.78 -61.22
CA PRO A 2 -22.74 -34.53 -59.85
C PRO A 2 -21.96 -33.28 -59.41
N GLY A 3 -22.77 -32.23 -59.12
CA GLY A 3 -22.24 -31.00 -58.56
C GLY A 3 -21.57 -31.29 -57.25
N GLY A 4 -20.29 -31.08 -57.22
CA GLY A 4 -19.49 -31.15 -55.98
C GLY A 4 -19.96 -30.06 -55.03
N VAL A 5 -20.43 -30.50 -53.87
CA VAL A 5 -20.67 -29.58 -52.73
C VAL A 5 -19.31 -28.97 -52.39
N PRO A 6 -19.16 -27.65 -52.36
CA PRO A 6 -17.91 -27.04 -51.96
C PRO A 6 -17.67 -27.45 -50.51
N ASN A 7 -16.56 -28.11 -50.28
CA ASN A 7 -16.07 -28.43 -48.94
C ASN A 7 -15.90 -27.12 -48.18
N LYS A 8 -16.89 -26.76 -47.42
CA LYS A 8 -16.80 -25.64 -46.48
C LYS A 8 -15.71 -26.05 -45.46
N PRO A 9 -14.65 -25.27 -45.29
CA PRO A 9 -13.62 -25.65 -44.31
C PRO A 9 -14.27 -25.80 -42.93
N PRO A 10 -13.80 -26.74 -42.14
CA PRO A 10 -14.33 -26.90 -40.78
C PRO A 10 -14.18 -25.56 -40.04
N PHE A 11 -15.22 -25.17 -39.34
CA PHE A 11 -15.33 -23.91 -38.63
C PHE A 11 -14.07 -23.64 -37.78
N GLU A 12 -13.38 -22.57 -38.09
CA GLU A 12 -12.43 -21.96 -37.18
C GLU A 12 -13.19 -21.28 -36.06
N MET A 13 -13.23 -21.87 -34.86
CA MET A 13 -13.71 -21.19 -33.67
C MET A 13 -12.50 -20.68 -32.87
N GLY A 14 -12.22 -19.39 -33.02
CA GLY A 14 -11.31 -18.69 -32.14
C GLY A 14 -12.09 -18.14 -30.93
N VAL A 15 -11.64 -18.41 -29.71
CA VAL A 15 -12.16 -17.81 -28.49
C VAL A 15 -11.04 -16.93 -27.91
N ALA A 16 -11.31 -15.63 -27.85
CA ALA A 16 -10.44 -14.67 -27.17
C ALA A 16 -11.23 -14.00 -26.03
N ASN A 17 -10.74 -14.09 -24.84
CA ASN A 17 -11.30 -13.47 -23.65
C ASN A 17 -10.35 -12.36 -23.14
N PHE A 18 -10.95 -11.28 -22.66
CA PHE A 18 -10.22 -10.16 -22.10
C PHE A 18 -10.85 -9.72 -20.77
N ALA A 19 -10.03 -9.53 -19.75
CA ALA A 19 -10.46 -8.92 -18.50
C ALA A 19 -9.45 -7.84 -18.08
N SER A 20 -9.96 -6.66 -17.75
CA SER A 20 -9.11 -5.56 -17.30
C SER A 20 -9.68 -4.89 -16.06
N VAL A 21 -8.77 -4.49 -15.18
CA VAL A 21 -9.00 -3.56 -14.09
C VAL A 21 -8.05 -2.38 -14.29
N ASP A 22 -8.59 -1.17 -14.32
CA ASP A 22 -7.81 0.07 -14.33
C ASP A 22 -8.37 0.97 -13.23
N MET A 23 -7.58 1.16 -12.18
CA MET A 23 -7.97 1.93 -11.00
C MET A 23 -6.96 3.04 -10.76
N ALA A 24 -7.49 4.23 -10.48
CA ALA A 24 -6.73 5.36 -9.99
C ALA A 24 -7.44 5.90 -8.75
N GLN A 25 -6.77 5.88 -7.63
CA GLN A 25 -7.35 6.25 -6.34
C GLN A 25 -6.44 7.22 -5.59
N GLU A 26 -7.06 8.15 -4.86
CA GLU A 26 -6.38 9.14 -4.08
C GLU A 26 -7.01 9.23 -2.69
N THR A 27 -6.19 9.13 -1.65
CA THR A 27 -6.59 9.30 -0.24
C THR A 27 -5.70 10.34 0.39
N LYS A 28 -6.24 11.53 0.68
CA LYS A 28 -5.47 12.63 1.24
C LYS A 28 -6.09 13.21 2.49
N VAL A 29 -5.25 13.48 3.48
CA VAL A 29 -5.58 14.22 4.69
C VAL A 29 -4.75 15.50 4.73
N SER A 30 -5.40 16.64 4.86
CA SER A 30 -4.72 17.93 4.91
C SER A 30 -5.14 18.73 6.14
N ILE A 31 -4.15 19.19 6.90
CA ILE A 31 -4.33 20.18 7.95
C ILE A 31 -3.85 21.51 7.37
N GLY A 32 -4.71 22.51 7.40
CA GLY A 32 -4.40 23.84 6.88
C GLY A 32 -3.28 24.56 7.64
N SER A 33 -2.76 25.64 7.06
CA SER A 33 -1.71 26.44 7.68
C SER A 33 -2.19 27.13 8.97
N ALA A 34 -1.26 27.38 9.90
CA ALA A 34 -1.51 28.04 11.20
C ALA A 34 -2.60 27.37 12.05
N SER A 35 -2.84 26.07 11.84
CA SER A 35 -3.81 25.30 12.60
C SER A 35 -3.25 24.90 13.96
N GLY A 36 -4.11 24.89 14.98
CA GLY A 36 -3.79 24.42 16.34
C GLY A 36 -4.59 23.20 16.71
N MET A 37 -3.94 22.13 17.16
CA MET A 37 -4.57 20.93 17.70
C MET A 37 -4.03 20.63 19.08
N THR A 38 -4.94 20.41 20.04
CA THR A 38 -4.59 19.95 21.39
C THR A 38 -5.44 18.72 21.71
N ALA A 39 -4.80 17.61 22.07
CA ALA A 39 -5.48 16.35 22.34
C ALA A 39 -4.73 15.53 23.39
N LYS A 40 -5.38 14.48 23.89
CA LYS A 40 -4.70 13.47 24.69
C LYS A 40 -3.76 12.66 23.82
N LYS A 41 -4.24 12.21 22.65
CA LYS A 41 -3.51 11.47 21.63
C LYS A 41 -3.98 11.94 20.25
N ALA A 42 -3.10 11.98 19.28
CA ALA A 42 -3.44 12.32 17.91
C ALA A 42 -2.97 11.25 16.93
N THR A 43 -3.85 10.86 16.02
CA THR A 43 -3.52 10.04 14.87
C THR A 43 -4.06 10.74 13.62
N ILE A 44 -3.17 11.08 12.70
CA ILE A 44 -3.50 11.70 11.42
C ILE A 44 -3.04 10.72 10.36
N ALA A 45 -3.99 10.08 9.67
CA ALA A 45 -3.67 8.98 8.77
C ALA A 45 -4.40 9.10 7.43
N ALA A 46 -3.69 8.85 6.35
CA ALA A 46 -4.21 8.57 5.03
C ALA A 46 -3.85 7.13 4.68
N GLU A 47 -4.85 6.26 4.65
CA GLU A 47 -4.66 4.83 4.41
C GLU A 47 -5.46 4.43 3.18
N HIS A 48 -4.77 3.82 2.22
CA HIS A 48 -5.37 3.20 1.06
C HIS A 48 -5.08 1.71 1.08
N ASN A 49 -6.14 0.90 0.99
CA ASN A 49 -6.04 -0.55 1.03
C ASN A 49 -6.88 -1.15 -0.09
N ASP A 50 -6.23 -1.89 -0.96
CA ASP A 50 -6.84 -2.40 -2.16
C ASP A 50 -6.51 -3.88 -2.38
N THR A 51 -7.52 -4.66 -2.82
CA THR A 51 -7.35 -6.07 -3.11
C THR A 51 -7.99 -6.41 -4.44
N GLU A 52 -7.15 -6.79 -5.40
CA GLU A 52 -7.56 -7.13 -6.75
C GLU A 52 -7.57 -8.65 -6.97
N ASN A 53 -8.68 -9.14 -7.48
CA ASN A 53 -8.88 -10.55 -7.82
C ASN A 53 -9.32 -10.65 -9.28
N VAL A 54 -8.39 -10.92 -10.18
CA VAL A 54 -8.69 -11.12 -11.60
C VAL A 54 -8.39 -12.55 -12.00
N GLU A 55 -9.40 -13.22 -12.53
CA GLU A 55 -9.28 -14.57 -13.07
C GLU A 55 -9.98 -14.69 -14.42
N MET A 56 -9.34 -15.37 -15.35
CA MET A 56 -9.91 -15.69 -16.64
C MET A 56 -9.58 -17.12 -17.07
N ASP A 57 -10.60 -17.83 -17.48
CA ASP A 57 -10.49 -19.13 -18.10
C ASP A 57 -11.02 -19.12 -19.53
N SER A 58 -10.29 -19.72 -20.44
CA SER A 58 -10.76 -19.94 -21.81
C SER A 58 -10.53 -21.39 -22.23
N VAL A 59 -11.54 -21.98 -22.85
CA VAL A 59 -11.52 -23.36 -23.34
C VAL A 59 -12.03 -23.40 -24.78
N SER A 60 -11.31 -24.06 -25.67
CA SER A 60 -11.83 -24.38 -26.99
C SER A 60 -11.50 -25.79 -27.42
N ALA A 61 -12.39 -26.37 -28.23
CA ALA A 61 -12.21 -27.69 -28.81
C ALA A 61 -12.76 -27.71 -30.25
N GLY A 62 -12.11 -28.44 -31.14
CA GLY A 62 -12.55 -28.53 -32.54
C GLY A 62 -11.51 -29.19 -33.46
N GLY A 63 -11.77 -29.25 -34.77
CA GLY A 63 -10.81 -29.73 -35.76
C GLY A 63 -9.60 -28.79 -35.87
N VAL A 64 -9.87 -27.51 -35.94
CA VAL A 64 -8.88 -26.41 -35.80
C VAL A 64 -9.42 -25.45 -34.75
N SER A 65 -8.64 -25.11 -33.76
CA SER A 65 -9.07 -24.19 -32.71
C SER A 65 -7.97 -23.22 -32.29
N GLY A 66 -8.39 -22.03 -31.83
CA GLY A 66 -7.51 -21.06 -31.19
C GLY A 66 -8.13 -20.55 -29.91
N THR A 67 -7.36 -20.47 -28.83
CA THR A 67 -7.79 -19.81 -27.61
C THR A 67 -6.84 -18.70 -27.23
N GLY A 68 -7.38 -17.61 -26.72
CA GLY A 68 -6.61 -16.51 -26.17
C GLY A 68 -7.20 -16.05 -24.87
N GLY A 69 -6.34 -15.65 -23.93
CA GLY A 69 -6.74 -15.02 -22.70
C GLY A 69 -5.80 -13.86 -22.38
N GLU A 70 -6.36 -12.69 -22.07
CA GLU A 70 -5.60 -11.54 -21.61
C GLU A 70 -6.22 -11.00 -20.33
N THR A 71 -5.40 -10.89 -19.29
CA THR A 71 -5.75 -10.11 -18.11
C THR A 71 -4.82 -8.92 -17.98
N LYS A 72 -5.39 -7.77 -17.66
CA LYS A 72 -4.64 -6.57 -17.40
C LYS A 72 -5.13 -5.93 -16.10
N VAL A 73 -4.21 -5.74 -15.17
CA VAL A 73 -4.45 -5.03 -13.92
C VAL A 73 -3.53 -3.82 -13.87
N LYS A 74 -4.14 -2.67 -13.74
CA LYS A 74 -3.42 -1.41 -13.54
C LYS A 74 -4.00 -0.71 -12.32
N VAL A 75 -3.18 -0.50 -11.31
CA VAL A 75 -3.53 0.21 -10.08
C VAL A 75 -2.57 1.38 -9.92
N ALA A 76 -3.13 2.56 -9.74
CA ALA A 76 -2.40 3.75 -9.35
C ALA A 76 -3.03 4.30 -8.07
N SER A 77 -2.29 4.34 -6.98
CA SER A 77 -2.79 4.86 -5.70
C SER A 77 -1.86 5.93 -5.13
N ASP A 78 -2.48 6.98 -4.61
CA ASP A 78 -1.81 8.09 -3.94
C ASP A 78 -2.39 8.24 -2.53
N ALA A 79 -1.57 8.00 -1.50
CA ALA A 79 -1.92 8.25 -0.11
C ALA A 79 -1.05 9.36 0.46
N GLY A 80 -1.68 10.44 0.95
CA GLY A 80 -0.93 11.60 1.38
C GLY A 80 -1.46 12.25 2.66
N VAL A 81 -0.55 12.64 3.55
CA VAL A 81 -0.84 13.51 4.68
C VAL A 81 -0.01 14.79 4.54
N SER A 82 -0.66 15.93 4.61
CA SER A 82 0.00 17.23 4.64
C SER A 82 -0.40 18.03 5.87
N VAL A 83 0.58 18.63 6.54
CA VAL A 83 0.33 19.59 7.62
C VAL A 83 0.95 20.92 7.23
N GLY A 84 0.09 21.93 7.11
CA GLY A 84 0.43 23.24 6.57
C GLY A 84 1.29 24.10 7.50
N HIS A 85 1.93 25.07 6.91
CA HIS A 85 2.90 25.97 7.50
C HIS A 85 2.45 26.59 8.82
N GLY A 86 3.32 26.55 9.84
CA GLY A 86 3.08 27.18 11.13
C GLY A 86 2.05 26.48 12.02
N SER A 87 1.62 25.28 11.66
CA SER A 87 0.67 24.52 12.48
C SER A 87 1.32 23.97 13.74
N THR A 88 0.52 23.83 14.79
CA THR A 88 0.97 23.30 16.09
C THR A 88 0.09 22.14 16.53
N ILE A 89 0.71 21.01 16.84
CA ILE A 89 0.05 19.83 17.40
C ILE A 89 0.63 19.58 18.79
N THR A 90 -0.22 19.58 19.79
CA THR A 90 0.17 19.32 21.19
C THR A 90 -0.63 18.17 21.73
N THR A 91 0.04 17.11 22.17
CA THR A 91 -0.62 15.95 22.77
C THR A 91 -0.04 15.64 24.14
N ALA A 92 -0.90 15.16 25.03
CA ALA A 92 -0.45 14.66 26.35
C ALA A 92 0.20 13.27 26.27
N GLU A 93 -0.08 12.54 25.19
CA GLU A 93 0.47 11.25 24.86
C GLU A 93 1.05 11.31 23.42
N GLU A 94 1.02 10.23 22.70
CA GLU A 94 1.64 10.10 21.38
C GLU A 94 0.92 10.87 20.25
N THR A 95 1.72 11.28 19.27
CA THR A 95 1.25 11.80 17.97
C THR A 95 1.78 10.88 16.87
N ALA A 96 0.88 10.32 16.08
CA ALA A 96 1.21 9.54 14.90
C ALA A 96 0.68 10.24 13.64
N ILE A 97 1.54 10.41 12.65
CA ILE A 97 1.20 10.97 11.33
C ILE A 97 1.66 9.95 10.30
N ARG A 98 0.73 9.38 9.54
CA ARG A 98 1.09 8.33 8.60
C ARG A 98 0.32 8.39 7.29
N ALA A 99 1.00 8.01 6.22
CA ALA A 99 0.39 7.68 4.95
C ALA A 99 0.74 6.24 4.60
N GLU A 100 -0.24 5.47 4.12
CA GLU A 100 -0.02 4.06 3.80
C GLU A 100 -0.79 3.66 2.55
N ASN A 101 -0.08 3.02 1.61
CA ASN A 101 -0.66 2.36 0.45
C ASN A 101 -0.43 0.86 0.54
N VAL A 102 -1.50 0.09 0.44
CA VAL A 102 -1.44 -1.36 0.37
C VAL A 102 -2.20 -1.83 -0.85
N THR A 103 -1.56 -2.59 -1.72
CA THR A 103 -2.22 -3.27 -2.83
C THR A 103 -1.85 -4.74 -2.83
N GLU A 104 -2.87 -5.59 -2.79
CA GLU A 104 -2.72 -7.03 -2.96
C GLU A 104 -3.45 -7.49 -4.23
N LYS A 105 -2.71 -7.94 -5.24
CA LYS A 105 -3.26 -8.75 -6.32
C LYS A 105 -3.25 -10.21 -5.87
N ALA A 106 -4.40 -10.70 -5.46
CA ALA A 106 -4.57 -12.06 -4.95
C ALA A 106 -5.07 -13.02 -6.05
N TRP A 107 -5.04 -14.31 -5.77
CA TRP A 107 -5.78 -15.30 -6.54
C TRP A 107 -7.22 -15.33 -6.05
N ARG A 108 -8.17 -15.36 -6.99
CA ARG A 108 -9.59 -15.48 -6.66
C ARG A 108 -9.89 -16.77 -5.89
N ASP A 109 -9.26 -17.86 -6.31
CA ASP A 109 -9.34 -19.17 -5.66
C ASP A 109 -7.96 -19.60 -5.20
N SER A 110 -7.81 -19.75 -3.89
CA SER A 110 -6.55 -20.19 -3.28
C SER A 110 -6.15 -21.62 -3.70
N SER A 111 -7.09 -22.46 -4.15
CA SER A 111 -6.85 -23.82 -4.60
C SER A 111 -6.30 -23.86 -6.02
N SER A 112 -6.82 -23.05 -6.92
CA SER A 112 -6.35 -22.99 -8.32
C SER A 112 -5.03 -22.23 -8.47
N LYS A 113 -4.81 -21.21 -7.65
CA LYS A 113 -3.59 -20.37 -7.63
C LYS A 113 -3.21 -19.88 -9.04
N LYS A 114 -4.19 -19.36 -9.79
CA LYS A 114 -4.01 -18.88 -11.16
C LYS A 114 -4.77 -17.57 -11.39
N ASN A 115 -4.33 -16.76 -12.35
CA ASN A 115 -5.02 -15.59 -12.83
C ASN A 115 -5.60 -15.83 -14.23
N VAL A 116 -4.84 -16.48 -15.08
CA VAL A 116 -5.27 -16.78 -16.45
C VAL A 116 -5.03 -18.25 -16.76
N SER A 117 -6.00 -18.91 -17.34
CA SER A 117 -5.81 -20.21 -17.93
C SER A 117 -6.43 -20.31 -19.33
N SER A 118 -5.79 -21.08 -20.19
CA SER A 118 -6.29 -21.41 -21.52
C SER A 118 -6.06 -22.88 -21.81
N ILE A 119 -7.12 -23.54 -22.28
CA ILE A 119 -7.09 -24.95 -22.65
C ILE A 119 -7.59 -25.08 -24.06
N GLY A 120 -6.78 -25.62 -24.95
CA GLY A 120 -7.16 -25.93 -26.33
C GLY A 120 -6.99 -27.41 -26.64
N ALA A 121 -8.00 -28.02 -27.25
CA ALA A 121 -7.96 -29.41 -27.71
C ALA A 121 -8.42 -29.49 -29.17
N ALA A 122 -7.53 -29.82 -30.11
CA ALA A 122 -7.81 -29.86 -31.53
C ALA A 122 -6.82 -30.69 -32.30
N LEU A 123 -7.04 -30.97 -33.59
CA LEU A 123 -6.01 -31.49 -34.46
C LEU A 123 -4.90 -30.46 -34.69
N ALA A 124 -5.29 -29.18 -34.84
CA ALA A 124 -4.35 -28.06 -34.85
C ALA A 124 -4.88 -26.97 -33.90
N SER A 125 -4.03 -26.47 -32.98
CA SER A 125 -4.43 -25.40 -32.08
C SER A 125 -3.35 -24.35 -31.89
N GLY A 126 -3.78 -23.07 -31.77
CA GLY A 126 -2.94 -21.95 -31.36
C GLY A 126 -3.47 -21.35 -30.07
N ASN A 127 -2.71 -21.38 -29.01
CA ASN A 127 -3.14 -20.85 -27.70
C ASN A 127 -2.21 -19.73 -27.23
N GLY A 128 -2.79 -18.63 -26.74
CA GLY A 128 -2.05 -17.51 -26.17
C GLY A 128 -2.59 -17.07 -24.83
N VAL A 129 -1.74 -16.76 -23.89
CA VAL A 129 -2.11 -16.18 -22.60
C VAL A 129 -1.19 -15.01 -22.30
N VAL A 130 -1.80 -13.88 -22.01
CA VAL A 130 -1.12 -12.66 -21.57
C VAL A 130 -1.66 -12.24 -20.20
N ASN A 131 -0.78 -12.01 -19.26
CA ASN A 131 -1.12 -11.49 -17.95
C ASN A 131 -0.20 -10.29 -17.66
N GLU A 132 -0.79 -9.11 -17.57
CA GLU A 132 -0.07 -7.88 -17.31
C GLU A 132 -0.55 -7.25 -16.00
N THR A 133 0.42 -6.89 -15.14
CA THR A 133 0.17 -6.19 -13.89
C THR A 133 1.05 -4.96 -13.81
N SER A 134 0.46 -3.83 -13.52
CA SER A 134 1.16 -2.56 -13.28
C SER A 134 0.60 -1.92 -12.03
N ILE A 135 1.42 -1.78 -11.00
CA ILE A 135 1.03 -1.17 -9.73
C ILE A 135 1.96 0.02 -9.48
N THR A 136 1.37 1.18 -9.27
CA THR A 136 2.10 2.41 -8.97
C THR A 136 1.58 3.01 -7.67
N HIS A 137 2.45 3.17 -6.70
CA HIS A 137 2.15 3.84 -5.44
C HIS A 137 2.90 5.17 -5.31
N VAL A 138 2.21 6.19 -4.84
CA VAL A 138 2.80 7.42 -4.31
C VAL A 138 2.33 7.57 -2.87
N THR A 139 3.26 7.61 -1.93
CA THR A 139 2.93 7.69 -0.50
C THR A 139 3.74 8.82 0.12
N THR A 140 3.04 9.84 0.64
CA THR A 140 3.71 11.06 1.07
C THR A 140 3.20 11.54 2.43
N VAL A 141 4.12 11.83 3.34
CA VAL A 141 3.86 12.67 4.52
C VAL A 141 4.69 13.94 4.36
N ASP A 142 4.04 15.10 4.41
CA ASP A 142 4.68 16.39 4.23
C ASP A 142 4.31 17.35 5.39
N LEU A 143 5.31 17.74 6.17
CA LEU A 143 5.17 18.65 7.30
C LEU A 143 5.91 19.95 6.99
N ASP A 144 5.16 21.06 6.85
CA ASP A 144 5.71 22.37 6.49
C ASP A 144 5.82 23.29 7.72
N ALA A 145 7.05 23.44 8.24
CA ALA A 145 7.36 24.30 9.39
C ALA A 145 6.42 24.08 10.60
N VAL A 146 6.18 22.83 10.96
CA VAL A 146 5.20 22.40 11.97
C VAL A 146 5.85 22.27 13.34
N THR A 147 5.13 22.63 14.40
CA THR A 147 5.56 22.32 15.77
C THR A 147 4.72 21.17 16.33
N ILE A 148 5.35 20.05 16.66
CA ILE A 148 4.71 18.90 17.30
C ILE A 148 5.30 18.71 18.68
N LYS A 149 4.43 18.68 19.71
CA LYS A 149 4.79 18.39 21.09
C LYS A 149 4.00 17.17 21.55
N ALA A 150 4.68 16.14 21.99
CA ALA A 150 4.06 14.91 22.43
C ALA A 150 4.87 14.21 23.53
N ASN A 151 4.22 13.31 24.26
CA ASN A 151 4.87 12.40 25.21
C ASN A 151 4.62 10.95 24.78
N ALA A 152 5.43 10.02 25.29
CA ALA A 152 5.09 8.60 25.15
C ALA A 152 3.88 8.27 26.03
N SER A 153 3.04 7.36 25.57
CA SER A 153 1.99 6.76 26.42
C SER A 153 2.63 5.99 27.58
N ASP A 154 1.91 5.86 28.69
CA ASP A 154 2.38 5.06 29.81
C ASP A 154 2.68 3.62 29.39
N LEU A 155 3.69 3.02 30.00
CA LEU A 155 4.05 1.63 29.74
C LEU A 155 2.95 0.68 30.21
N THR A 156 2.63 -0.31 29.39
CA THR A 156 1.75 -1.42 29.79
C THR A 156 2.45 -2.31 30.83
N VAL A 157 1.69 -3.21 31.44
CA VAL A 157 2.25 -4.17 32.40
C VAL A 157 3.28 -5.08 31.73
N GLU A 158 3.00 -5.53 30.51
CA GLU A 158 3.87 -6.39 29.72
C GLU A 158 5.15 -5.66 29.31
N GLU A 159 5.04 -4.38 28.91
CA GLU A 159 6.20 -3.56 28.56
C GLU A 159 7.12 -3.34 29.77
N LYS A 160 6.54 -3.10 30.94
CA LYS A 160 7.31 -2.99 32.21
C LYS A 160 7.98 -4.31 32.58
N ALA A 161 7.27 -5.42 32.42
CA ALA A 161 7.83 -6.75 32.68
C ALA A 161 8.97 -7.11 31.70
N ALA A 162 8.90 -6.60 30.45
CA ALA A 162 9.96 -6.73 29.45
C ALA A 162 11.14 -5.75 29.66
N GLY A 163 11.13 -4.95 30.71
CA GLY A 163 12.19 -3.97 31.02
C GLY A 163 12.23 -2.75 30.11
N LYS A 164 11.14 -2.47 29.36
CA LYS A 164 11.05 -1.28 28.52
C LYS A 164 10.95 -0.01 29.37
N THR A 165 11.45 1.08 28.79
CA THR A 165 11.36 2.43 29.33
C THR A 165 10.45 3.29 28.46
N LEU A 166 10.08 4.48 28.92
CA LEU A 166 9.32 5.43 28.10
C LEU A 166 10.09 5.89 26.86
N TYR A 167 11.41 5.84 26.87
CA TYR A 167 12.24 6.17 25.71
C TYR A 167 12.20 5.11 24.61
N ASP A 168 11.77 3.89 24.93
CA ASP A 168 11.56 2.82 23.94
C ASP A 168 10.22 2.97 23.20
N LYS A 169 9.40 3.94 23.59
CA LYS A 169 8.11 4.26 22.94
C LYS A 169 8.21 5.53 22.11
N ASN A 170 7.65 5.49 20.93
CA ASN A 170 7.57 6.68 20.10
C ASN A 170 6.54 7.66 20.67
N ALA A 171 6.98 8.85 21.10
CA ALA A 171 6.09 9.96 21.40
C ALA A 171 5.58 10.60 20.11
N ILE A 172 6.44 10.68 19.09
CA ILE A 172 6.13 11.19 17.76
C ILE A 172 6.56 10.13 16.75
N ALA A 173 5.62 9.69 15.92
CA ALA A 173 5.87 8.81 14.79
C ALA A 173 5.37 9.46 13.50
N ILE A 174 6.25 9.54 12.50
CA ILE A 174 5.95 10.10 11.17
C ILE A 174 6.39 9.05 10.16
N ASP A 175 5.42 8.40 9.53
CA ASP A 175 5.67 7.27 8.64
C ASP A 175 4.99 7.44 7.29
N ALA A 176 5.70 7.07 6.23
CA ALA A 176 5.13 6.81 4.93
C ALA A 176 5.45 5.36 4.54
N ALA A 177 4.46 4.58 4.16
CA ALA A 177 4.62 3.16 3.88
C ALA A 177 3.91 2.72 2.59
N SER A 178 4.55 1.82 1.85
CA SER A 178 3.96 1.22 0.65
C SER A 178 4.19 -0.28 0.65
N HIS A 179 3.12 -1.04 0.54
CA HIS A 179 3.15 -2.49 0.49
C HIS A 179 2.47 -2.99 -0.78
N VAL A 180 3.19 -3.78 -1.58
CA VAL A 180 2.66 -4.40 -2.79
C VAL A 180 2.87 -5.91 -2.71
N ILE A 181 1.79 -6.65 -2.85
CA ILE A 181 1.80 -8.10 -2.99
C ILE A 181 1.17 -8.42 -4.34
N SER A 182 1.94 -8.96 -5.29
CA SER A 182 1.43 -9.37 -6.60
C SER A 182 1.62 -10.86 -6.80
N LYS A 183 0.51 -11.57 -6.95
CA LYS A 183 0.48 -13.02 -7.19
C LYS A 183 0.03 -13.25 -8.63
N ASP A 184 0.98 -13.51 -9.52
CA ASP A 184 0.77 -13.70 -10.96
C ASP A 184 1.09 -15.12 -11.40
N ARG A 185 0.10 -15.79 -11.99
CA ARG A 185 0.27 -17.12 -12.57
C ARG A 185 -0.62 -17.32 -13.78
N SER A 186 -0.01 -17.72 -14.89
CA SER A 186 -0.72 -18.14 -16.10
C SER A 186 -0.52 -19.62 -16.34
N THR A 187 -1.56 -20.30 -16.77
CA THR A 187 -1.49 -21.70 -17.15
C THR A 187 -2.00 -21.87 -18.58
N LEU A 188 -1.28 -22.66 -19.36
CA LEU A 188 -1.63 -22.97 -20.73
C LEU A 188 -1.54 -24.47 -20.94
N SER A 189 -2.56 -25.06 -21.51
CA SER A 189 -2.60 -26.47 -21.90
C SER A 189 -3.09 -26.59 -23.33
N THR A 190 -2.37 -27.37 -24.15
CA THR A 190 -2.78 -27.67 -25.51
C THR A 190 -2.71 -29.16 -25.75
N GLY A 191 -3.81 -29.75 -26.25
CA GLY A 191 -3.90 -31.12 -26.70
C GLY A 191 -4.09 -31.11 -28.21
N ALA A 192 -3.01 -31.05 -28.98
CA ALA A 192 -3.07 -31.00 -30.44
C ALA A 192 -1.97 -31.87 -31.10
N ALA A 193 -2.25 -32.39 -32.28
CA ALA A 193 -1.23 -33.02 -33.11
C ALA A 193 -0.24 -32.00 -33.66
N VAL A 194 -0.71 -30.78 -33.96
CA VAL A 194 0.08 -29.60 -34.31
C VAL A 194 -0.42 -28.43 -33.47
N GLY A 195 0.46 -27.83 -32.65
CA GLY A 195 0.07 -26.74 -31.74
C GLY A 195 1.16 -25.69 -31.55
N ALA A 196 0.72 -24.45 -31.37
CA ALA A 196 1.56 -23.33 -30.92
C ALA A 196 1.03 -22.82 -29.57
N ALA A 197 1.93 -22.52 -28.66
CA ALA A 197 1.59 -22.02 -27.33
C ALA A 197 2.43 -20.79 -27.00
N HIS A 198 1.79 -19.74 -26.47
CA HIS A 198 2.46 -18.52 -26.03
C HIS A 198 1.95 -18.08 -24.65
N VAL A 199 2.86 -17.89 -23.72
CA VAL A 199 2.54 -17.33 -22.39
C VAL A 199 3.41 -16.11 -22.15
N LYS A 200 2.79 -15.00 -21.78
CA LYS A 200 3.48 -13.78 -21.35
C LYS A 200 2.93 -13.33 -20.00
N ASN A 201 3.80 -13.24 -19.00
CA ASN A 201 3.54 -12.59 -17.73
C ASN A 201 4.43 -11.35 -17.62
N THR A 202 3.82 -10.21 -17.33
CA THR A 202 4.53 -8.96 -17.09
C THR A 202 4.04 -8.39 -15.76
N ASN A 203 4.97 -8.14 -14.85
CA ASN A 203 4.69 -7.50 -13.58
C ASN A 203 5.59 -6.27 -13.42
N SER A 204 4.99 -5.11 -13.24
CA SER A 204 5.67 -3.84 -13.04
C SER A 204 5.15 -3.20 -11.75
N VAL A 205 6.04 -2.95 -10.82
CA VAL A 205 5.74 -2.27 -9.56
C VAL A 205 6.64 -1.04 -9.44
N ALA A 206 6.03 0.11 -9.22
CA ALA A 206 6.71 1.36 -8.93
C ALA A 206 6.13 1.94 -7.63
N ALA A 207 6.97 2.15 -6.63
CA ALA A 207 6.57 2.78 -5.37
C ALA A 207 7.48 3.96 -5.06
N THR A 208 6.87 5.10 -4.79
CA THR A 208 7.57 6.29 -4.28
C THR A 208 7.03 6.59 -2.90
N THR A 209 7.90 6.54 -1.89
CA THR A 209 7.54 6.73 -0.50
C THR A 209 8.38 7.86 0.08
N THR A 210 7.72 8.89 0.62
CA THR A 210 8.42 10.09 1.11
C THR A 210 7.84 10.55 2.45
N ALA A 211 8.69 10.71 3.45
CA ALA A 211 8.38 11.40 4.70
C ALA A 211 9.21 12.68 4.78
N HIS A 212 8.58 13.82 4.58
CA HIS A 212 9.22 15.13 4.50
C HIS A 212 8.91 15.93 5.76
N VAL A 213 9.94 16.28 6.52
CA VAL A 213 9.87 17.24 7.61
C VAL A 213 10.68 18.46 7.17
N ARG A 214 9.98 19.51 6.74
CA ARG A 214 10.61 20.70 6.14
C ARG A 214 11.29 21.57 7.17
N GLU A 215 12.17 22.42 6.69
CA GLU A 215 12.87 23.44 7.49
C GLU A 215 11.88 24.28 8.32
N GLY A 216 12.27 24.63 9.54
CA GLY A 216 11.42 25.34 10.49
C GLY A 216 10.53 24.42 11.33
N SER A 217 10.42 23.13 11.01
CA SER A 217 9.67 22.20 11.84
C SER A 217 10.39 21.90 13.17
N ARG A 218 9.59 21.72 14.23
CA ARG A 218 10.07 21.40 15.57
C ARG A 218 9.33 20.20 16.13
N LEU A 219 10.05 19.10 16.35
CA LEU A 219 9.53 17.88 16.95
C LEU A 219 10.05 17.75 18.37
N LEU A 220 9.17 17.82 19.37
CA LEU A 220 9.51 17.91 20.77
C LEU A 220 8.86 16.74 21.54
N ALA A 221 9.65 15.70 21.80
CA ALA A 221 9.23 14.55 22.60
C ALA A 221 9.53 14.77 24.09
N GLY A 222 8.54 14.50 24.93
CA GLY A 222 8.68 14.60 26.40
C GLY A 222 8.47 16.01 26.95
N GLU A 223 8.04 16.97 26.14
CA GLU A 223 7.76 18.36 26.57
C GLU A 223 6.27 18.66 26.54
N THR A 224 5.73 19.19 27.64
CA THR A 224 4.34 19.62 27.77
C THR A 224 4.25 21.08 28.21
N GLU A 225 3.08 21.70 27.99
CA GLU A 225 2.85 23.05 28.48
C GLU A 225 2.97 23.16 30.03
N LYS A 226 2.58 22.10 30.75
CA LYS A 226 2.77 22.04 32.20
C LYS A 226 4.24 22.00 32.60
N ALA A 227 5.07 21.24 31.88
CA ALA A 227 6.51 21.23 32.11
C ALA A 227 7.12 22.60 31.89
N LYS A 228 6.74 23.29 30.80
CA LYS A 228 7.20 24.65 30.51
C LYS A 228 6.81 25.66 31.56
N GLU A 229 5.57 25.61 32.05
CA GLU A 229 5.08 26.52 33.09
C GLU A 229 5.86 26.34 34.40
N LYS A 230 6.19 25.14 34.76
CA LYS A 230 6.96 24.82 35.97
C LYS A 230 8.45 25.11 35.84
N ASP A 231 9.01 24.95 34.63
CA ASP A 231 10.41 25.21 34.37
C ASP A 231 10.80 26.69 34.50
N LYS A 232 9.84 27.60 34.46
CA LYS A 232 10.08 29.03 34.71
C LYS A 232 10.66 29.32 36.10
N THR A 233 10.46 28.43 37.06
CA THR A 233 10.83 28.62 38.45
C THR A 233 11.92 27.67 38.94
N ALA A 234 12.33 26.72 38.12
CA ALA A 234 13.32 25.69 38.49
C ALA A 234 14.51 25.66 37.54
N SER A 235 15.71 25.51 38.07
CA SER A 235 16.87 25.21 37.28
C SER A 235 16.78 23.79 36.77
N TYR A 236 16.54 23.64 35.46
CA TYR A 236 16.30 22.38 34.82
C TYR A 236 17.49 21.97 33.95
N SER A 237 18.06 20.83 34.21
CA SER A 237 19.26 20.34 33.52
C SER A 237 19.08 19.01 32.87
N GLY A 238 17.94 18.75 32.26
CA GLY A 238 17.63 17.53 31.52
C GLY A 238 16.42 16.79 32.03
N ALA A 239 15.94 15.88 31.23
CA ALA A 239 14.66 15.20 31.42
C ALA A 239 14.54 14.42 32.74
N THR A 240 15.64 13.84 33.16
CA THR A 240 15.68 12.98 34.37
C THR A 240 15.90 13.74 35.66
N GLN A 241 16.22 15.02 35.59
CA GLN A 241 16.56 15.84 36.75
C GLN A 241 15.55 16.93 37.07
N SER A 242 14.44 16.95 36.36
CA SER A 242 13.39 17.90 36.64
C SER A 242 12.77 17.65 38.01
N PRO A 243 12.62 18.67 38.86
CA PRO A 243 11.86 18.55 40.10
C PRO A 243 10.37 18.25 39.84
N TYR A 244 9.95 18.35 38.58
CA TYR A 244 8.59 18.07 38.11
C TYR A 244 8.53 16.81 37.21
N SER A 245 9.31 15.78 37.51
CA SER A 245 9.38 14.53 36.77
C SER A 245 8.02 13.87 36.54
N SER A 246 7.05 14.11 37.42
CA SER A 246 5.68 13.64 37.23
C SER A 246 4.94 14.32 36.04
N VAL A 247 5.41 15.43 35.57
CA VAL A 247 4.86 16.18 34.41
C VAL A 247 5.62 15.85 33.13
N TYR A 248 6.90 15.53 33.28
CA TYR A 248 7.75 15.15 32.17
C TYR A 248 7.59 13.67 31.85
N LYS A 249 7.18 13.38 30.63
CA LYS A 249 7.09 12.02 30.11
C LYS A 249 8.05 11.87 28.95
N GLY A 250 8.93 10.92 29.02
CA GLY A 250 9.89 10.64 27.96
C GLY A 250 9.21 10.16 26.68
N GLY A 251 10.01 9.72 25.77
CA GLY A 251 9.63 9.16 24.49
C GLY A 251 10.66 9.45 23.43
N SER A 252 10.58 8.74 22.33
CA SER A 252 11.42 8.91 21.15
C SER A 252 10.67 9.56 20.02
N ILE A 253 11.42 9.99 19.00
CA ILE A 253 10.91 10.51 17.73
C ILE A 253 11.33 9.53 16.63
N ALA A 254 10.37 9.03 15.86
CA ALA A 254 10.65 8.22 14.69
C ALA A 254 10.12 8.92 13.44
N VAL A 255 10.97 9.06 12.44
CA VAL A 255 10.63 9.55 11.11
C VAL A 255 11.20 8.57 10.09
N GLY A 256 10.38 8.08 9.19
CA GLY A 256 10.87 7.10 8.24
C GLY A 256 9.93 6.76 7.09
N THR A 257 10.47 5.95 6.20
CA THR A 257 9.73 5.32 5.10
C THR A 257 9.88 3.81 5.20
N LYS A 258 8.83 3.07 4.78
CA LYS A 258 8.81 1.60 4.79
C LYS A 258 8.30 1.07 3.46
#